data_c710dde181633c8a6ee0d1ab9a0a8afe
#
_entry.id   c710dde181633c8a6ee0d1ab9a0a8afe
#
_cell.length_a   1.000
_cell.length_b   1.000
_cell.length_c   1.000
_cell.angle_alpha   90.00
_cell.angle_beta   90.00
_cell.angle_gamma   90.00
#
_symmetry.space_group_name_H-M   'P 1'
#
loop_
_entity.id
_entity.type
_entity.pdbx_description
1 polymer ?
#
loop_
_entity_poly.entity_id
_entity_poly.type
_entity_poly.pdbx_seq_one_letter_code
_entity_poly.pdbx_strand_id
1 'polypeptide(L)'
;MIRIYTKTRHKSKIKIFLDSLDVENEIYTINDNPSDTPFDIGISYCYPRKISESLLSIPKNGFVNYHPAPLPKYPGITELDDAIKNREMQWGVTAHYMDKNYDTGQIIRVKEIILHEPPTSPQELGAISHYFLFQLFKETIIAMTEKHSLGGEGFWYDGDWRKMPWVKPQIVDGKLTRFNYVIQYPENLKTGNNFDIGSFTYINCKFGVEIKDDVQIGSHCSIYSHSTIDQKKGTVLLKKNCKIGTHCTVMPNVTIGENSVIGAYSFVNKDVPDNEIWTGTPASFKSKVDK
;
A
#
# COMPACT_ATOMS: atom_id res chain seq x y z
N MET A 1 12.70 -10.02 15.49
CA MET A 1 13.53 -8.78 15.58
C MET A 1 14.00 -8.35 14.21
N ILE A 2 13.82 -7.08 13.84
CA ILE A 2 14.32 -6.47 12.60
C ILE A 2 15.60 -5.69 12.90
N ARG A 3 16.65 -5.89 12.13
CA ARG A 3 17.90 -5.14 12.28
C ARG A 3 18.14 -4.26 11.06
N ILE A 4 18.29 -2.94 11.28
CA ILE A 4 18.38 -1.94 10.21
C ILE A 4 19.74 -1.25 10.23
N TYR A 5 20.33 -1.16 9.06
CA TYR A 5 21.56 -0.42 8.77
C TYR A 5 21.23 0.80 7.94
N THR A 6 21.59 2.01 8.42
CA THR A 6 21.17 3.24 7.76
C THR A 6 22.14 4.40 8.02
N LYS A 7 21.96 5.54 7.32
CA LYS A 7 22.63 6.81 7.63
C LYS A 7 22.02 7.44 8.88
N THR A 8 22.83 8.12 9.68
CA THR A 8 22.41 8.79 10.92
C THR A 8 21.16 9.67 10.71
N ARG A 9 21.09 10.42 9.62
CA ARG A 9 19.96 11.30 9.27
C ARG A 9 18.61 10.59 9.12
N HIS A 10 18.61 9.27 8.92
CA HIS A 10 17.38 8.50 8.75
C HIS A 10 16.95 7.73 10.01
N LYS A 11 17.86 7.60 11.01
CA LYS A 11 17.66 6.81 12.22
C LYS A 11 16.37 7.18 12.96
N SER A 12 16.17 8.47 13.23
CA SER A 12 15.01 8.93 14.01
C SER A 12 13.67 8.64 13.32
N LYS A 13 13.54 8.94 12.01
CA LYS A 13 12.30 8.72 11.29
C LYS A 13 11.95 7.23 11.15
N ILE A 14 12.98 6.38 10.99
CA ILE A 14 12.80 4.92 10.94
C ILE A 14 12.37 4.41 12.31
N LYS A 15 13.03 4.87 13.39
CA LYS A 15 12.69 4.47 14.75
C LYS A 15 11.24 4.82 15.12
N ILE A 16 10.82 6.06 14.88
CA ILE A 16 9.44 6.51 15.13
C ILE A 16 8.43 5.63 14.40
N PHE A 17 8.72 5.29 13.14
CA PHE A 17 7.83 4.45 12.35
C PHE A 17 7.75 3.01 12.91
N LEU A 18 8.89 2.38 13.25
CA LEU A 18 8.89 1.02 13.77
C LEU A 18 8.24 0.93 15.16
N ASP A 19 8.47 1.93 16.03
CA ASP A 19 7.83 2.01 17.34
C ASP A 19 6.30 2.15 17.21
N SER A 20 5.81 2.82 16.16
CA SER A 20 4.38 2.91 15.92
C SER A 20 3.72 1.59 15.51
N LEU A 21 4.53 0.60 15.11
CA LEU A 21 4.09 -0.75 14.73
C LEU A 21 4.33 -1.80 15.83
N ASP A 22 4.88 -1.39 16.98
CA ASP A 22 5.30 -2.29 18.07
C ASP A 22 6.24 -3.41 17.60
N VAL A 23 7.17 -3.07 16.70
CA VAL A 23 8.11 -4.01 16.10
C VAL A 23 9.42 -3.99 16.85
N GLU A 24 9.84 -5.14 17.35
CA GLU A 24 11.17 -5.31 17.94
C GLU A 24 12.25 -5.01 16.92
N ASN A 25 13.09 -3.97 17.21
CA ASN A 25 14.04 -3.48 16.23
C ASN A 25 15.36 -2.99 16.87
N GLU A 26 16.44 -3.10 16.08
CA GLU A 26 17.74 -2.49 16.32
C GLU A 26 18.15 -1.66 15.10
N ILE A 27 18.62 -0.42 15.31
CA ILE A 27 19.01 0.47 14.21
C ILE A 27 20.47 0.91 14.40
N TYR A 28 21.29 0.51 13.44
CA TYR A 28 22.71 0.80 13.38
C TYR A 28 23.06 1.80 12.29
N THR A 29 23.97 2.69 12.62
CA THR A 29 24.58 3.64 11.68
C THR A 29 26.04 3.29 11.44
N ILE A 30 26.73 4.04 10.60
CA ILE A 30 28.15 3.82 10.32
C ILE A 30 29.07 3.90 11.57
N ASN A 31 28.61 4.57 12.62
CA ASN A 31 29.37 4.78 13.86
C ASN A 31 29.02 3.76 14.96
N ASP A 32 28.03 2.91 14.71
CA ASP A 32 27.61 1.91 15.68
C ASP A 32 28.31 0.57 15.42
N ASN A 33 28.60 -0.18 16.47
CA ASN A 33 29.08 -1.56 16.38
C ASN A 33 27.90 -2.51 16.57
N PRO A 34 27.46 -3.21 15.51
CA PRO A 34 26.36 -4.14 15.63
C PRO A 34 26.70 -5.28 16.59
N SER A 35 25.71 -5.76 17.34
CA SER A 35 25.83 -6.97 18.13
C SER A 35 25.87 -8.22 17.25
N ASP A 36 26.50 -9.29 17.73
CA ASP A 36 26.52 -10.60 17.04
C ASP A 36 25.27 -11.44 17.37
N THR A 37 24.26 -10.85 18.03
CA THR A 37 23.02 -11.58 18.34
C THR A 37 22.26 -11.94 17.08
N PRO A 38 21.65 -13.14 17.01
CA PRO A 38 20.78 -13.52 15.89
C PRO A 38 19.60 -12.57 15.73
N PHE A 39 19.17 -12.34 14.50
CA PHE A 39 18.01 -11.54 14.15
C PHE A 39 17.28 -12.14 12.95
N ASP A 40 15.99 -11.80 12.77
CA ASP A 40 15.18 -12.50 11.77
C ASP A 40 15.41 -11.96 10.36
N ILE A 41 15.57 -10.64 10.22
CA ILE A 41 15.76 -9.98 8.93
C ILE A 41 16.69 -8.77 9.06
N GLY A 42 17.58 -8.64 8.09
CA GLY A 42 18.44 -7.46 7.92
C GLY A 42 17.87 -6.48 6.90
N ILE A 43 18.02 -5.19 7.15
CA ILE A 43 17.61 -4.15 6.23
C ILE A 43 18.75 -3.16 6.01
N SER A 44 19.07 -2.91 4.74
CA SER A 44 19.95 -1.83 4.31
C SER A 44 19.08 -0.69 3.73
N TYR A 45 18.99 0.42 4.48
CA TYR A 45 18.27 1.61 4.02
C TYR A 45 19.24 2.77 3.83
N CYS A 46 19.65 3.00 2.60
CA CYS A 46 20.65 4.04 2.28
C CYS A 46 21.93 3.92 3.13
N TYR A 47 22.34 2.71 3.48
CA TYR A 47 23.55 2.48 4.25
C TYR A 47 24.78 2.71 3.38
N PRO A 48 25.80 3.48 3.84
CA PRO A 48 26.88 3.92 2.98
C PRO A 48 28.06 2.91 2.88
N ARG A 49 27.94 1.73 3.51
CA ARG A 49 28.95 0.68 3.48
C ARG A 49 28.38 -0.61 2.92
N LYS A 50 29.25 -1.39 2.31
CA LYS A 50 28.90 -2.78 1.92
C LYS A 50 28.61 -3.62 3.16
N ILE A 51 27.51 -4.35 3.16
CA ILE A 51 27.22 -5.40 4.15
C ILE A 51 28.13 -6.58 3.81
N SER A 52 28.88 -7.09 4.79
CA SER A 52 29.80 -8.22 4.58
C SER A 52 29.02 -9.51 4.32
N GLU A 53 29.64 -10.46 3.60
CA GLU A 53 29.04 -11.77 3.34
C GLU A 53 28.74 -12.53 4.64
N SER A 54 29.63 -12.39 5.65
CA SER A 54 29.39 -12.97 6.98
C SER A 54 28.14 -12.40 7.65
N LEU A 55 27.90 -11.09 7.51
CA LEU A 55 26.72 -10.44 8.07
C LEU A 55 25.45 -10.80 7.27
N LEU A 56 25.54 -10.91 5.93
CA LEU A 56 24.42 -11.33 5.06
C LEU A 56 23.89 -12.72 5.41
N SER A 57 24.74 -13.61 5.95
CA SER A 57 24.38 -14.99 6.31
C SER A 57 23.75 -15.16 7.70
N ILE A 58 23.75 -14.12 8.54
CA ILE A 58 23.26 -14.22 9.92
C ILE A 58 21.72 -14.27 10.00
N PRO A 59 20.95 -13.38 9.32
CA PRO A 59 19.52 -13.36 9.50
C PRO A 59 18.83 -14.53 8.80
N LYS A 60 17.87 -15.13 9.49
CA LYS A 60 17.08 -16.27 8.99
C LYS A 60 16.38 -15.97 7.66
N ASN A 61 15.92 -14.75 7.50
CA ASN A 61 15.13 -14.29 6.34
C ASN A 61 15.93 -13.36 5.41
N GLY A 62 17.27 -13.39 5.47
CA GLY A 62 18.15 -12.62 4.60
C GLY A 62 18.15 -11.10 4.85
N PHE A 63 18.74 -10.40 3.89
CA PHE A 63 18.81 -8.93 3.90
C PHE A 63 18.01 -8.31 2.75
N VAL A 64 17.34 -7.23 3.01
CA VAL A 64 16.63 -6.40 2.02
C VAL A 64 17.32 -5.05 1.88
N ASN A 65 17.64 -4.66 0.66
CA ASN A 65 18.13 -3.32 0.33
C ASN A 65 17.03 -2.47 -0.29
N TYR A 66 17.08 -1.17 0.03
CA TYR A 66 16.23 -0.15 -0.58
C TYR A 66 17.08 0.72 -1.48
N HIS A 67 16.95 0.49 -2.79
CA HIS A 67 17.71 1.15 -3.84
C HIS A 67 16.92 2.33 -4.43
N PRO A 68 17.49 3.55 -4.53
CA PRO A 68 16.76 4.76 -4.94
C PRO A 68 16.52 4.87 -6.45
N ALA A 69 16.60 3.77 -7.18
CA ALA A 69 16.39 3.71 -8.62
C ALA A 69 15.61 2.43 -9.04
N PRO A 70 15.06 2.39 -10.27
CA PRO A 70 14.36 1.21 -10.76
C PRO A 70 15.35 0.15 -11.26
N LEU A 71 15.45 -0.97 -10.53
CA LEU A 71 16.19 -2.15 -10.94
C LEU A 71 15.37 -3.01 -11.94
N PRO A 72 16.01 -3.73 -12.83
CA PRO A 72 17.47 -3.83 -13.06
C PRO A 72 18.06 -2.71 -13.94
N LYS A 73 17.28 -1.70 -14.31
CA LYS A 73 17.68 -0.69 -15.30
C LYS A 73 18.81 0.24 -14.81
N TYR A 74 18.78 0.61 -13.54
CA TYR A 74 19.71 1.55 -12.93
C TYR A 74 20.38 0.99 -11.67
N PRO A 75 21.34 0.05 -11.79
CA PRO A 75 22.11 -0.46 -10.66
C PRO A 75 23.27 0.47 -10.28
N GLY A 76 23.76 0.36 -9.06
CA GLY A 76 24.99 1.03 -8.62
C GLY A 76 24.78 2.39 -8.01
N ILE A 77 25.74 3.31 -8.19
CA ILE A 77 25.79 4.61 -7.53
C ILE A 77 25.67 5.82 -8.47
N THR A 78 25.65 5.58 -9.78
CA THR A 78 25.55 6.65 -10.83
C THR A 78 24.15 6.75 -11.41
N GLU A 79 23.20 6.05 -10.84
CA GLU A 79 21.84 5.89 -11.33
C GLU A 79 21.11 7.21 -11.60
N LEU A 80 21.33 8.23 -10.75
CA LEU A 80 20.69 9.54 -10.91
C LEU A 80 21.27 10.34 -12.05
N ASP A 81 22.61 10.33 -12.21
CA ASP A 81 23.29 11.03 -13.28
C ASP A 81 22.94 10.43 -14.65
N ASP A 82 22.86 9.10 -14.73
CA ASP A 82 22.50 8.40 -15.95
C ASP A 82 21.03 8.61 -16.33
N ALA A 83 20.13 8.66 -15.35
CA ALA A 83 18.72 8.99 -15.59
C ALA A 83 18.53 10.40 -16.18
N ILE A 84 19.31 11.39 -15.69
CA ILE A 84 19.26 12.76 -16.19
C ILE A 84 19.78 12.83 -17.64
N LYS A 85 20.92 12.20 -17.91
CA LYS A 85 21.46 12.10 -19.27
C LYS A 85 20.46 11.49 -20.26
N ASN A 86 19.73 10.48 -19.79
CA ASN A 86 18.72 9.77 -20.58
C ASN A 86 17.38 10.51 -20.64
N ARG A 87 17.22 11.64 -19.92
CA ARG A 87 15.98 12.41 -19.84
C ARG A 87 14.77 11.54 -19.46
N GLU A 88 14.95 10.69 -18.42
CA GLU A 88 13.92 9.75 -18.01
C GLU A 88 12.63 10.46 -17.56
N MET A 89 11.50 9.96 -18.07
CA MET A 89 10.16 10.38 -17.67
C MET A 89 9.46 9.35 -16.76
N GLN A 90 9.97 8.12 -16.75
CA GLN A 90 9.53 7.04 -15.86
C GLN A 90 10.68 6.70 -14.93
N TRP A 91 10.42 6.79 -13.66
CA TRP A 91 11.38 6.50 -12.61
C TRP A 91 10.85 5.44 -11.65
N GLY A 92 11.59 5.11 -10.62
CA GLY A 92 11.13 4.19 -9.60
C GLY A 92 12.16 4.00 -8.51
N VAL A 93 11.75 3.31 -7.47
CA VAL A 93 12.63 2.90 -6.37
C VAL A 93 12.37 1.42 -6.08
N THR A 94 13.40 0.70 -5.64
CA THR A 94 13.37 -0.76 -5.58
C THR A 94 13.67 -1.27 -4.18
N ALA A 95 12.87 -2.21 -3.69
CA ALA A 95 13.22 -3.11 -2.60
C ALA A 95 13.62 -4.46 -3.20
N HIS A 96 14.80 -4.98 -2.84
CA HIS A 96 15.33 -6.24 -3.35
C HIS A 96 16.13 -6.98 -2.29
N TYR A 97 16.27 -8.28 -2.44
CA TYR A 97 17.19 -9.05 -1.62
C TYR A 97 18.63 -8.64 -1.89
N MET A 98 19.46 -8.71 -0.85
CA MET A 98 20.90 -8.55 -1.02
C MET A 98 21.55 -9.90 -1.25
N ASP A 99 22.49 -9.93 -2.18
CA ASP A 99 23.45 -10.99 -2.35
C ASP A 99 24.89 -10.45 -2.22
N LYS A 100 25.90 -11.22 -2.59
CA LYS A 100 27.31 -10.81 -2.53
C LYS A 100 27.68 -9.67 -3.48
N ASN A 101 26.86 -9.43 -4.50
CA ASN A 101 27.09 -8.38 -5.50
C ASN A 101 26.23 -7.14 -5.17
N TYR A 102 26.43 -6.06 -5.89
CA TYR A 102 25.60 -4.84 -5.72
C TYR A 102 24.38 -4.90 -6.62
N ASP A 103 23.20 -4.71 -6.02
CA ASP A 103 21.92 -4.53 -6.69
C ASP A 103 21.49 -5.62 -7.67
N THR A 104 22.02 -6.87 -7.47
CA THR A 104 21.77 -8.04 -8.33
C THR A 104 20.79 -9.05 -7.72
N GLY A 105 20.46 -8.91 -6.45
CA GLY A 105 19.55 -9.82 -5.77
C GLY A 105 18.11 -9.73 -6.25
N GLN A 106 17.32 -10.74 -5.93
CA GLN A 106 15.95 -10.86 -6.37
C GLN A 106 15.11 -9.62 -5.98
N ILE A 107 14.45 -9.01 -6.94
CA ILE A 107 13.58 -7.85 -6.73
C ILE A 107 12.32 -8.30 -5.97
N ILE A 108 12.05 -7.60 -4.87
CA ILE A 108 10.84 -7.76 -4.07
C ILE A 108 9.73 -6.88 -4.67
N ARG A 109 10.04 -5.59 -4.90
CA ARG A 109 9.10 -4.62 -5.44
C ARG A 109 9.81 -3.42 -6.06
N VAL A 110 9.29 -2.96 -7.17
CA VAL A 110 9.60 -1.63 -7.73
C VAL A 110 8.37 -0.74 -7.51
N LYS A 111 8.57 0.44 -6.92
CA LYS A 111 7.55 1.48 -6.84
C LYS A 111 7.80 2.47 -7.98
N GLU A 112 6.94 2.41 -8.99
CA GLU A 112 7.03 3.26 -10.16
C GLU A 112 6.62 4.70 -9.84
N ILE A 113 7.27 5.65 -10.52
CA ILE A 113 7.08 7.09 -10.38
C ILE A 113 6.99 7.69 -11.77
N ILE A 114 5.88 8.33 -12.08
CA ILE A 114 5.73 9.09 -13.32
C ILE A 114 6.22 10.52 -13.03
N LEU A 115 7.21 10.97 -13.78
CA LEU A 115 7.74 12.34 -13.70
C LEU A 115 6.95 13.22 -14.68
N HIS A 116 6.53 14.39 -14.24
CA HIS A 116 5.81 15.34 -15.10
C HIS A 116 6.75 16.00 -16.11
N GLU A 117 8.02 16.15 -15.71
CA GLU A 117 9.10 16.71 -16.54
C GLU A 117 10.39 15.90 -16.32
N PRO A 118 11.31 15.84 -17.32
CA PRO A 118 12.59 15.20 -17.10
C PRO A 118 13.34 15.90 -15.96
N PRO A 119 13.95 15.17 -15.02
CA PRO A 119 14.68 15.79 -13.92
C PRO A 119 15.90 16.56 -14.44
N THR A 120 16.16 17.69 -13.81
CA THR A 120 17.22 18.61 -14.25
C THR A 120 18.50 18.47 -13.42
N SER A 121 18.43 17.84 -12.26
CA SER A 121 19.59 17.63 -11.40
C SER A 121 19.50 16.34 -10.58
N PRO A 122 20.65 15.74 -10.20
CA PRO A 122 20.70 14.60 -9.29
C PRO A 122 20.05 14.88 -7.93
N GLN A 123 20.13 16.13 -7.47
CA GLN A 123 19.53 16.55 -6.20
C GLN A 123 18.00 16.51 -6.26
N GLU A 124 17.42 16.99 -7.34
CA GLU A 124 15.97 16.95 -7.58
C GLU A 124 15.47 15.50 -7.63
N LEU A 125 16.04 14.70 -8.53
CA LEU A 125 15.64 13.30 -8.69
C LEU A 125 15.91 12.50 -7.42
N GLY A 126 17.02 12.77 -6.72
CA GLY A 126 17.34 12.15 -5.44
C GLY A 126 16.33 12.48 -4.35
N ALA A 127 15.83 13.71 -4.29
CA ALA A 127 14.78 14.09 -3.33
C ALA A 127 13.47 13.33 -3.59
N ILE A 128 13.06 13.25 -4.86
CA ILE A 128 11.90 12.46 -5.30
C ILE A 128 12.11 10.99 -4.93
N SER A 129 13.25 10.40 -5.30
CA SER A 129 13.58 9.01 -5.00
C SER A 129 13.53 8.71 -3.51
N HIS A 130 14.14 9.55 -2.67
CA HIS A 130 14.15 9.33 -1.22
C HIS A 130 12.76 9.44 -0.57
N TYR A 131 11.88 10.29 -1.11
CA TYR A 131 10.50 10.35 -0.64
C TYR A 131 9.77 9.03 -0.90
N PHE A 132 9.80 8.55 -2.14
CA PHE A 132 9.13 7.30 -2.53
C PHE A 132 9.81 6.05 -1.94
N LEU A 133 11.13 6.08 -1.76
CA LEU A 133 11.89 5.02 -1.11
C LEU A 133 11.43 4.81 0.34
N PHE A 134 11.14 5.89 1.06
CA PHE A 134 10.63 5.77 2.41
C PHE A 134 9.16 5.29 2.45
N GLN A 135 8.37 5.62 1.44
CA GLN A 135 7.02 5.02 1.31
C GLN A 135 7.12 3.51 1.04
N LEU A 136 7.98 3.11 0.09
CA LEU A 136 8.22 1.70 -0.20
C LEU A 136 8.73 0.94 1.04
N PHE A 137 9.65 1.53 1.81
CA PHE A 137 10.13 0.97 3.07
C PHE A 137 8.96 0.74 4.05
N LYS A 138 8.11 1.74 4.27
CA LYS A 138 6.96 1.60 5.15
C LYS A 138 6.00 0.50 4.69
N GLU A 139 5.67 0.48 3.42
CA GLU A 139 4.77 -0.53 2.82
C GLU A 139 5.31 -1.95 2.99
N THR A 140 6.61 -2.15 2.74
CA THR A 140 7.23 -3.47 2.87
C THR A 140 7.36 -3.91 4.33
N ILE A 141 7.71 -3.01 5.25
CA ILE A 141 7.78 -3.36 6.68
C ILE A 141 6.39 -3.71 7.23
N ILE A 142 5.36 -2.92 6.94
CA ILE A 142 3.99 -3.22 7.34
C ILE A 142 3.59 -4.61 6.83
N ALA A 143 3.84 -4.89 5.56
CA ALA A 143 3.54 -6.18 4.98
C ALA A 143 4.30 -7.34 5.66
N MET A 144 5.55 -7.12 6.07
CA MET A 144 6.35 -8.10 6.81
C MET A 144 5.81 -8.36 8.22
N THR A 145 5.41 -7.32 8.94
CA THR A 145 4.99 -7.42 10.35
C THR A 145 3.59 -8.01 10.50
N GLU A 146 2.67 -7.70 9.59
CA GLU A 146 1.31 -8.24 9.62
C GLU A 146 1.27 -9.75 9.39
N LYS A 147 2.21 -10.32 8.66
CA LYS A 147 2.29 -11.76 8.42
C LYS A 147 2.85 -12.53 9.63
N HIS A 148 3.72 -11.92 10.44
CA HIS A 148 4.17 -12.50 11.70
C HIS A 148 3.02 -12.63 12.71
N SER A 149 2.07 -11.71 12.71
CA SER A 149 0.90 -11.76 13.60
C SER A 149 -0.14 -12.83 13.20
N LEU A 150 -0.05 -13.37 11.98
CA LEU A 150 -0.99 -14.37 11.44
C LEU A 150 -0.44 -15.81 11.43
N GLY A 151 0.72 -16.09 12.02
CA GLY A 151 1.25 -17.44 12.23
C GLY A 151 1.63 -18.22 10.97
N GLY A 152 1.94 -17.55 9.86
CA GLY A 152 2.31 -18.18 8.59
C GLY A 152 3.81 -18.26 8.36
N GLU A 153 4.33 -19.44 7.95
CA GLU A 153 5.71 -19.62 7.54
C GLU A 153 6.03 -18.78 6.29
N GLY A 154 7.14 -18.05 6.32
CA GLY A 154 7.81 -17.45 5.17
C GLY A 154 7.07 -16.34 4.43
N PHE A 155 7.50 -15.12 4.69
CA PHE A 155 7.03 -13.90 4.01
C PHE A 155 7.74 -13.64 2.67
N TRP A 156 7.85 -14.62 1.80
CA TRP A 156 8.57 -14.35 0.56
C TRP A 156 7.69 -14.64 -0.63
N TYR A 157 7.36 -13.57 -1.32
CA TYR A 157 6.60 -13.64 -2.54
C TYR A 157 7.60 -13.78 -3.71
N ASP A 158 7.67 -14.96 -4.29
CA ASP A 158 8.50 -15.27 -5.46
C ASP A 158 7.80 -14.92 -6.79
N GLY A 159 6.73 -14.15 -6.71
CA GLY A 159 5.87 -13.96 -7.85
C GLY A 159 5.24 -12.59 -7.97
N ASP A 160 4.27 -12.54 -8.81
CA ASP A 160 3.45 -11.41 -9.19
C ASP A 160 2.79 -10.77 -7.94
N TRP A 161 3.12 -9.51 -7.62
CA TRP A 161 2.53 -8.74 -6.52
C TRP A 161 0.98 -8.73 -6.55
N ARG A 162 0.38 -8.95 -7.74
CA ARG A 162 -1.07 -9.10 -7.94
C ARG A 162 -1.64 -10.34 -7.25
N LYS A 163 -0.79 -11.28 -6.85
CA LYS A 163 -1.16 -12.50 -6.12
C LYS A 163 -0.84 -12.44 -4.63
N MET A 164 -0.48 -11.26 -4.10
CA MET A 164 -0.29 -11.11 -2.64
C MET A 164 -1.58 -11.52 -1.92
N PRO A 165 -1.49 -12.33 -0.85
CA PRO A 165 -2.66 -12.65 -0.06
C PRO A 165 -3.30 -11.37 0.46
N TRP A 166 -4.60 -11.25 0.29
CA TRP A 166 -5.37 -10.15 0.83
C TRP A 166 -5.26 -10.12 2.36
N VAL A 167 -4.93 -8.96 2.93
CA VAL A 167 -4.84 -8.75 4.37
C VAL A 167 -5.92 -7.77 4.79
N LYS A 168 -6.72 -8.17 5.78
CA LYS A 168 -7.77 -7.31 6.31
C LYS A 168 -7.15 -6.03 6.90
N PRO A 169 -7.57 -4.85 6.45
CA PRO A 169 -7.00 -3.59 6.94
C PRO A 169 -7.36 -3.34 8.41
N GLN A 170 -6.42 -2.77 9.17
CA GLN A 170 -6.72 -2.21 10.48
C GLN A 170 -7.49 -0.89 10.31
N ILE A 171 -8.65 -0.82 10.94
CA ILE A 171 -9.54 0.34 10.86
C ILE A 171 -9.68 0.95 12.24
N VAL A 172 -9.33 2.23 12.37
CA VAL A 172 -9.54 3.04 13.58
C VAL A 172 -10.50 4.17 13.27
N ASP A 173 -11.48 4.39 14.12
CA ASP A 173 -12.55 5.36 13.91
C ASP A 173 -12.05 6.74 13.49
N GLY A 174 -12.52 7.22 12.35
CA GLY A 174 -12.23 8.54 11.81
C GLY A 174 -10.77 8.80 11.41
N LYS A 175 -9.87 7.81 11.50
CA LYS A 175 -8.47 7.95 11.11
C LYS A 175 -8.22 7.38 9.72
N LEU A 176 -7.24 7.97 9.02
CA LEU A 176 -6.75 7.42 7.77
C LEU A 176 -6.17 6.02 8.00
N THR A 177 -6.62 5.07 7.21
CA THR A 177 -5.98 3.74 7.12
C THR A 177 -4.65 3.85 6.37
N ARG A 178 -3.87 2.79 6.37
CA ARG A 178 -2.64 2.70 5.57
C ARG A 178 -2.86 2.83 4.06
N PHE A 179 -4.10 2.64 3.59
CA PHE A 179 -4.50 2.80 2.18
C PHE A 179 -5.12 4.17 1.88
N ASN A 180 -5.00 5.12 2.82
CA ASN A 180 -5.50 6.50 2.72
C ASN A 180 -7.03 6.61 2.56
N TYR A 181 -7.82 5.70 3.10
CA TYR A 181 -9.26 5.88 3.24
C TYR A 181 -9.66 6.00 4.71
N VAL A 182 -10.84 6.54 4.97
CA VAL A 182 -11.36 6.80 6.32
C VAL A 182 -12.68 6.07 6.53
N ILE A 183 -12.83 5.42 7.68
CA ILE A 183 -14.09 4.81 8.11
C ILE A 183 -14.49 5.41 9.46
N GLN A 184 -15.71 5.91 9.56
CA GLN A 184 -16.32 6.32 10.82
C GLN A 184 -17.27 5.26 11.34
N TYR A 185 -17.31 5.08 12.65
CA TYR A 185 -18.10 4.07 13.37
C TYR A 185 -17.78 2.64 12.89
N PRO A 186 -16.51 2.22 12.92
CA PRO A 186 -16.07 0.93 12.37
C PRO A 186 -16.67 -0.27 13.10
N GLU A 187 -17.18 -0.10 14.31
CA GLU A 187 -17.92 -1.12 15.06
C GLU A 187 -19.20 -1.58 14.34
N ASN A 188 -19.76 -0.73 13.47
CA ASN A 188 -20.95 -1.03 12.67
C ASN A 188 -20.60 -1.46 11.24
N LEU A 189 -19.32 -1.68 10.95
CA LEU A 189 -18.85 -2.19 9.65
C LEU A 189 -18.75 -3.71 9.69
N LYS A 190 -19.43 -4.39 8.76
CA LYS A 190 -19.22 -5.81 8.50
C LYS A 190 -18.51 -6.01 7.19
N THR A 191 -17.44 -6.79 7.20
CA THR A 191 -16.64 -7.05 5.98
C THR A 191 -16.51 -8.54 5.72
N GLY A 192 -16.60 -8.88 4.44
CA GLY A 192 -16.15 -10.15 3.90
C GLY A 192 -14.62 -10.19 3.70
N ASN A 193 -14.19 -11.03 2.79
CA ASN A 193 -12.79 -11.20 2.43
C ASN A 193 -12.49 -10.57 1.07
N ASN A 194 -11.21 -10.29 0.81
CA ASN A 194 -10.71 -9.86 -0.50
C ASN A 194 -11.38 -8.60 -1.06
N PHE A 195 -11.88 -7.70 -0.20
CA PHE A 195 -12.41 -6.41 -0.65
C PHE A 195 -11.28 -5.40 -0.85
N ASP A 196 -11.49 -4.46 -1.75
CA ASP A 196 -10.57 -3.34 -2.00
C ASP A 196 -11.29 -1.99 -1.87
N ILE A 197 -10.65 -1.04 -1.19
CA ILE A 197 -11.15 0.33 -1.02
C ILE A 197 -10.07 1.30 -1.48
N GLY A 198 -10.36 2.02 -2.53
CA GLY A 198 -9.46 3.01 -3.12
C GLY A 198 -9.17 4.18 -2.18
N SER A 199 -7.99 4.77 -2.35
CA SER A 199 -7.51 5.91 -1.55
C SER A 199 -8.48 7.09 -1.57
N PHE A 200 -8.53 7.84 -0.45
CA PHE A 200 -9.39 9.01 -0.24
C PHE A 200 -10.90 8.72 -0.25
N THR A 201 -11.26 7.44 -0.13
CA THR A 201 -12.66 7.04 0.08
C THR A 201 -13.05 7.27 1.53
N TYR A 202 -14.26 7.77 1.74
CA TYR A 202 -14.85 7.99 3.05
C TYR A 202 -16.08 7.10 3.24
N ILE A 203 -16.14 6.37 4.35
CA ILE A 203 -17.27 5.50 4.68
C ILE A 203 -17.81 5.86 6.06
N ASN A 204 -19.08 6.26 6.12
CA ASN A 204 -19.80 6.48 7.38
C ASN A 204 -20.66 5.26 7.69
N CYS A 205 -20.29 4.52 8.74
CA CYS A 205 -20.98 3.29 9.15
C CYS A 205 -21.96 3.49 10.31
N LYS A 206 -22.37 4.71 10.64
CA LYS A 206 -23.18 5.00 11.82
C LYS A 206 -24.44 4.10 11.94
N PHE A 207 -25.10 3.77 10.86
CA PHE A 207 -26.28 2.91 10.77
C PHE A 207 -26.02 1.58 10.02
N GLY A 208 -24.74 1.21 9.91
CA GLY A 208 -24.30 -0.04 9.32
C GLY A 208 -23.84 0.11 7.86
N VAL A 209 -22.73 -0.55 7.56
CA VAL A 209 -22.27 -0.81 6.19
C VAL A 209 -21.82 -2.28 6.14
N GLU A 210 -22.31 -3.02 5.16
CA GLU A 210 -21.87 -4.40 4.90
C GLU A 210 -21.19 -4.49 3.55
N ILE A 211 -19.92 -4.87 3.55
CA ILE A 211 -19.10 -5.11 2.36
C ILE A 211 -18.87 -6.61 2.27
N LYS A 212 -19.42 -7.26 1.24
CA LYS A 212 -19.26 -8.71 1.04
C LYS A 212 -17.91 -9.01 0.35
N ASP A 213 -17.66 -10.30 0.07
CA ASP A 213 -16.43 -10.77 -0.55
C ASP A 213 -16.22 -10.16 -1.96
N ASP A 214 -14.97 -9.95 -2.32
CA ASP A 214 -14.51 -9.53 -3.65
C ASP A 214 -15.05 -8.15 -4.10
N VAL A 215 -15.58 -7.33 -3.20
CA VAL A 215 -16.06 -5.98 -3.51
C VAL A 215 -14.90 -5.04 -3.82
N GLN A 216 -15.03 -4.26 -4.88
CA GLN A 216 -14.06 -3.24 -5.25
C GLN A 216 -14.70 -1.84 -5.21
N ILE A 217 -14.10 -0.94 -4.46
CA ILE A 217 -14.53 0.46 -4.34
C ILE A 217 -13.39 1.35 -4.86
N GLY A 218 -13.68 2.13 -5.89
CA GLY A 218 -12.75 3.07 -6.48
C GLY A 218 -12.35 4.19 -5.51
N SER A 219 -11.28 4.90 -5.84
CA SER A 219 -10.80 6.04 -5.05
C SER A 219 -11.79 7.20 -5.00
N HIS A 220 -11.69 8.05 -3.96
CA HIS A 220 -12.52 9.25 -3.76
C HIS A 220 -14.03 8.97 -3.73
N CYS A 221 -14.44 7.78 -3.32
CA CYS A 221 -15.85 7.48 -3.12
C CYS A 221 -16.33 7.95 -1.75
N SER A 222 -17.65 8.17 -1.64
CA SER A 222 -18.30 8.45 -0.37
C SER A 222 -19.47 7.50 -0.16
N ILE A 223 -19.43 6.72 0.93
CA ILE A 223 -20.50 5.78 1.27
C ILE A 223 -21.11 6.20 2.59
N TYR A 224 -22.38 6.50 2.58
CA TYR A 224 -23.09 7.02 3.75
C TYR A 224 -24.17 6.07 4.21
N SER A 225 -24.12 5.62 5.46
CA SER A 225 -25.27 5.02 6.15
C SER A 225 -26.13 6.07 6.86
N HIS A 226 -25.67 7.30 6.91
CA HIS A 226 -26.37 8.45 7.49
C HIS A 226 -26.08 9.72 6.70
N SER A 227 -27.12 10.37 6.21
CA SER A 227 -27.08 11.69 5.61
C SER A 227 -27.69 12.69 6.60
N THR A 228 -26.89 13.65 7.05
CA THR A 228 -27.32 14.67 8.02
C THR A 228 -28.15 15.79 7.36
N ILE A 229 -28.06 15.94 6.04
CA ILE A 229 -28.75 17.01 5.30
C ILE A 229 -30.23 16.71 5.15
N ASP A 230 -30.58 15.50 4.72
CA ASP A 230 -31.96 15.05 4.49
C ASP A 230 -32.44 14.01 5.51
N GLN A 231 -31.68 13.80 6.59
CA GLN A 231 -31.96 12.90 7.71
C GLN A 231 -32.16 11.44 7.30
N LYS A 232 -31.75 11.04 6.09
CA LYS A 232 -31.82 9.64 5.65
C LYS A 232 -30.82 8.81 6.42
N LYS A 233 -31.26 7.62 6.79
CA LYS A 233 -30.45 6.63 7.53
C LYS A 233 -30.81 5.22 7.11
N GLY A 234 -29.89 4.30 7.20
CA GLY A 234 -30.09 2.88 6.93
C GLY A 234 -28.81 2.22 6.46
N THR A 235 -28.78 0.91 6.59
CA THR A 235 -27.62 0.09 6.22
C THR A 235 -27.36 0.15 4.73
N VAL A 236 -26.11 0.33 4.35
CA VAL A 236 -25.66 0.14 2.97
C VAL A 236 -25.12 -1.28 2.83
N LEU A 237 -25.62 -2.00 1.83
CA LEU A 237 -25.17 -3.36 1.52
C LEU A 237 -24.50 -3.42 0.16
N LEU A 238 -23.22 -3.76 0.15
CA LEU A 238 -22.44 -4.04 -1.04
C LEU A 238 -22.31 -5.55 -1.19
N LYS A 239 -23.06 -6.15 -2.13
CA LYS A 239 -23.08 -7.58 -2.34
C LYS A 239 -21.80 -8.07 -3.02
N LYS A 240 -21.59 -9.40 -3.01
CA LYS A 240 -20.38 -10.04 -3.52
C LYS A 240 -20.01 -9.58 -4.93
N ASN A 241 -18.69 -9.35 -5.13
CA ASN A 241 -18.09 -8.97 -6.42
C ASN A 241 -18.70 -7.73 -7.09
N CYS A 242 -19.44 -6.88 -6.36
CA CYS A 242 -19.86 -5.61 -6.94
C CYS A 242 -18.67 -4.63 -7.04
N LYS A 243 -18.74 -3.74 -8.02
CA LYS A 243 -17.66 -2.78 -8.31
C LYS A 243 -18.22 -1.36 -8.34
N ILE A 244 -17.56 -0.46 -7.64
CA ILE A 244 -17.93 0.96 -7.59
C ILE A 244 -16.80 1.77 -8.21
N GLY A 245 -17.08 2.48 -9.29
CA GLY A 245 -16.15 3.36 -9.97
C GLY A 245 -15.70 4.52 -9.06
N THR A 246 -14.63 5.16 -9.44
CA THR A 246 -14.07 6.31 -8.69
C THR A 246 -15.03 7.49 -8.59
N HIS A 247 -14.93 8.30 -7.52
CA HIS A 247 -15.77 9.49 -7.27
C HIS A 247 -17.28 9.21 -7.23
N CYS A 248 -17.69 8.03 -6.81
CA CYS A 248 -19.09 7.71 -6.61
C CYS A 248 -19.56 8.07 -5.21
N THR A 249 -20.85 8.39 -5.11
CA THR A 249 -21.54 8.57 -3.82
C THR A 249 -22.64 7.54 -3.69
N VAL A 250 -22.66 6.79 -2.59
CA VAL A 250 -23.72 5.82 -2.25
C VAL A 250 -24.46 6.33 -1.02
N MET A 251 -25.77 6.47 -1.16
CA MET A 251 -26.65 7.04 -0.14
C MET A 251 -27.15 5.99 0.87
N PRO A 252 -27.64 6.41 2.03
CA PRO A 252 -28.17 5.52 3.05
C PRO A 252 -29.27 4.58 2.54
N ASN A 253 -29.30 3.38 3.09
CA ASN A 253 -30.32 2.35 2.79
C ASN A 253 -30.28 1.83 1.35
N VAL A 254 -29.10 1.87 0.69
CA VAL A 254 -28.90 1.37 -0.67
C VAL A 254 -28.26 0.00 -0.64
N THR A 255 -28.78 -0.90 -1.47
CA THR A 255 -28.18 -2.19 -1.79
C THR A 255 -27.59 -2.14 -3.20
N ILE A 256 -26.29 -2.46 -3.35
CA ILE A 256 -25.66 -2.71 -4.65
C ILE A 256 -25.58 -4.21 -4.86
N GLY A 257 -26.21 -4.67 -5.93
CA GLY A 257 -26.39 -6.08 -6.27
C GLY A 257 -25.11 -6.84 -6.55
N GLU A 258 -25.18 -8.16 -6.51
CA GLU A 258 -24.06 -9.06 -6.79
C GLU A 258 -23.58 -8.90 -8.24
N ASN A 259 -22.25 -8.85 -8.46
CA ASN A 259 -21.59 -8.64 -9.74
C ASN A 259 -21.95 -7.32 -10.44
N SER A 260 -22.67 -6.39 -9.79
CA SER A 260 -23.07 -5.14 -10.42
C SER A 260 -21.94 -4.13 -10.45
N VAL A 261 -21.99 -3.23 -11.42
CA VAL A 261 -20.96 -2.22 -11.64
C VAL A 261 -21.59 -0.83 -11.61
N ILE A 262 -21.05 0.04 -10.78
CA ILE A 262 -21.38 1.47 -10.75
C ILE A 262 -20.29 2.22 -11.53
N GLY A 263 -20.69 2.89 -12.59
CA GLY A 263 -19.78 3.74 -13.38
C GLY A 263 -19.24 4.91 -12.54
N ALA A 264 -18.03 5.37 -12.86
CA ALA A 264 -17.41 6.50 -12.17
C ALA A 264 -18.31 7.76 -12.17
N TYR A 265 -18.14 8.62 -11.13
CA TYR A 265 -18.90 9.86 -10.94
C TYR A 265 -20.43 9.66 -10.82
N SER A 266 -20.87 8.52 -10.28
CA SER A 266 -22.28 8.24 -10.12
C SER A 266 -22.81 8.58 -8.71
N PHE A 267 -24.07 9.04 -8.65
CA PHE A 267 -24.79 9.26 -7.41
C PHE A 267 -25.87 8.19 -7.24
N VAL A 268 -25.61 7.22 -6.36
CA VAL A 268 -26.47 6.04 -6.14
C VAL A 268 -27.37 6.28 -4.94
N ASN A 269 -28.65 6.54 -5.20
CA ASN A 269 -29.66 6.85 -4.19
C ASN A 269 -30.85 5.87 -4.13
N LYS A 270 -30.73 4.74 -4.80
CA LYS A 270 -31.68 3.61 -4.81
C LYS A 270 -30.95 2.30 -5.11
N ASP A 271 -31.60 1.19 -4.79
CA ASP A 271 -31.04 -0.13 -4.98
C ASP A 271 -30.69 -0.43 -6.43
N VAL A 272 -29.57 -1.11 -6.60
CA VAL A 272 -29.07 -1.62 -7.89
C VAL A 272 -29.25 -3.12 -7.90
N PRO A 273 -30.00 -3.69 -8.85
CA PRO A 273 -30.18 -5.13 -8.99
C PRO A 273 -28.87 -5.87 -9.31
N ASP A 274 -28.86 -7.20 -9.08
CA ASP A 274 -27.71 -8.04 -9.40
C ASP A 274 -27.41 -8.05 -10.91
N ASN A 275 -26.12 -8.13 -11.27
CA ASN A 275 -25.61 -8.22 -12.64
C ASN A 275 -26.01 -7.04 -13.55
N GLU A 276 -26.06 -5.83 -13.00
CA GLU A 276 -26.40 -4.62 -13.76
C GLU A 276 -25.27 -3.57 -13.70
N ILE A 277 -25.17 -2.79 -14.76
CA ILE A 277 -24.31 -1.62 -14.86
C ILE A 277 -25.19 -0.38 -14.73
N TRP A 278 -24.88 0.46 -13.74
CA TRP A 278 -25.58 1.72 -13.48
C TRP A 278 -24.60 2.87 -13.49
N THR A 279 -25.04 4.02 -14.01
CA THR A 279 -24.18 5.21 -14.10
C THR A 279 -25.02 6.50 -14.09
N GLY A 280 -24.38 7.60 -13.73
CA GLY A 280 -24.96 8.95 -13.79
C GLY A 280 -25.34 9.55 -12.45
N THR A 281 -25.89 10.76 -12.48
CA THR A 281 -26.28 11.58 -11.32
C THR A 281 -27.70 12.12 -11.49
N PRO A 282 -28.74 11.44 -10.96
CA PRO A 282 -28.68 10.16 -10.22
C PRO A 282 -28.37 8.97 -11.11
N ALA A 283 -27.83 7.90 -10.49
CA ALA A 283 -27.51 6.67 -11.21
C ALA A 283 -28.77 5.98 -11.74
N SER A 284 -28.67 5.48 -12.96
CA SER A 284 -29.74 4.74 -13.64
C SER A 284 -29.16 3.56 -14.40
N PHE A 285 -30.01 2.60 -14.71
CA PHE A 285 -29.64 1.39 -15.48
C PHE A 285 -29.04 1.77 -16.84
N LYS A 286 -27.92 1.18 -17.17
CA LYS A 286 -27.25 1.34 -18.46
C LYS A 286 -27.31 0.04 -19.29
N SER A 287 -26.89 -1.07 -18.71
CA SER A 287 -26.89 -2.37 -19.36
C SER A 287 -26.78 -3.50 -18.32
N LYS A 288 -26.89 -4.74 -18.77
CA LYS A 288 -26.46 -5.91 -17.98
C LYS A 288 -24.94 -6.04 -18.03
N VAL A 289 -24.38 -6.69 -17.00
CA VAL A 289 -22.98 -7.11 -17.02
C VAL A 289 -22.85 -8.29 -17.97
N ASP A 290 -21.95 -8.21 -18.95
CA ASP A 290 -21.62 -9.33 -19.82
C ASP A 290 -21.02 -10.48 -19.00
N LYS A 291 -21.46 -11.70 -19.28
CA LYS A 291 -21.01 -12.92 -18.58
C LYS A 291 -19.67 -13.38 -19.09
#